data_2faaffb609f859c449e76ccaa53ed3c1
#
_entry.id   2faaffb609f859c449e76ccaa53ed3c1
#
_cell.length_a   1.000
_cell.length_b   1.000
_cell.length_c   1.000
_cell.angle_alpha   90.00
_cell.angle_beta   90.00
_cell.angle_gamma   90.00
#
_symmetry.space_group_name_H-M   'P 1'
#
loop_
_entity.id
_entity.type
_entity.pdbx_description
1 polymer ?
#
loop_
_entity_poly.entity_id
_entity_poly.type
_entity_poly.pdbx_seq_one_letter_code
_entity_poly.pdbx_strand_id
1 'polypeptide(L)'
;MLFGHGDDHYNSQKEVKINFSSNVWHGADLRTLREHLNGKFCELTRYPEPDASSLKRLLARCYEVEMDNLVVTNGSITAFYLLAQTWKGAKSAIAVPSFAEYEDACRLYGHEVC
;
A
#
# COMPACT_ATOMS: atom_id res chain seq x y z
N MET A 1 -13.65 -6.97 -6.23
CA MET A 1 -13.88 -8.25 -5.56
C MET A 1 -12.81 -8.49 -4.51
N LEU A 2 -13.17 -8.94 -3.34
CA LEU A 2 -12.28 -9.05 -2.18
C LEU A 2 -11.69 -10.47 -1.99
N PHE A 3 -11.52 -11.21 -3.07
CA PHE A 3 -10.93 -12.55 -3.02
C PHE A 3 -9.56 -12.54 -3.69
N GLY A 4 -8.60 -13.26 -3.13
CA GLY A 4 -7.26 -13.40 -3.71
C GLY A 4 -6.17 -12.62 -3.00
N HIS A 5 -6.46 -12.07 -1.82
CA HIS A 5 -5.42 -11.57 -0.94
C HIS A 5 -4.66 -12.75 -0.32
N GLY A 6 -3.34 -12.65 -0.29
CA GLY A 6 -2.51 -13.62 0.41
C GLY A 6 -2.62 -13.49 1.93
N ASP A 7 -2.01 -14.44 2.64
CA ASP A 7 -1.91 -14.45 4.11
C ASP A 7 -3.26 -14.64 4.84
N ASP A 8 -4.17 -15.37 4.22
CA ASP A 8 -5.53 -15.66 4.70
C ASP A 8 -5.54 -16.75 5.79
N HIS A 9 -4.77 -16.56 6.86
CA HIS A 9 -4.62 -17.51 7.94
C HIS A 9 -5.90 -17.71 8.77
N TYR A 10 -6.75 -16.69 8.86
CA TYR A 10 -7.98 -16.72 9.64
C TYR A 10 -9.06 -17.62 9.04
N ASN A 11 -8.96 -17.97 7.76
CA ASN A 11 -9.85 -18.93 7.10
C ASN A 11 -9.30 -20.37 7.09
N SER A 12 -8.02 -20.56 7.47
CA SER A 12 -7.39 -21.88 7.51
C SER A 12 -7.35 -22.42 8.92
N GLN A 13 -7.94 -23.60 9.13
CA GLN A 13 -7.80 -24.36 10.38
C GLN A 13 -6.49 -25.15 10.47
N LYS A 14 -5.64 -25.11 9.42
CA LYS A 14 -4.39 -25.83 9.35
C LYS A 14 -3.21 -24.89 9.57
N GLU A 15 -2.23 -25.36 10.33
CA GLU A 15 -0.95 -24.66 10.46
C GLU A 15 -0.27 -24.53 9.10
N VAL A 16 0.02 -23.30 8.69
CA VAL A 16 0.75 -23.02 7.46
C VAL A 16 2.26 -23.06 7.78
N LYS A 17 2.93 -24.09 7.32
CA LYS A 17 4.38 -24.27 7.55
C LYS A 17 5.23 -23.41 6.62
N ILE A 18 4.76 -23.19 5.40
CA ILE A 18 5.45 -22.40 4.37
C ILE A 18 4.40 -21.52 3.69
N ASN A 19 4.61 -20.20 3.73
CA ASN A 19 3.69 -19.23 3.15
C ASN A 19 4.33 -18.56 1.93
N PHE A 20 3.76 -18.82 0.75
CA PHE A 20 4.11 -18.17 -0.53
C PHE A 20 3.03 -17.20 -1.00
N SER A 21 2.01 -16.92 -0.18
CA SER A 21 0.85 -16.12 -0.57
C SER A 21 1.02 -14.63 -0.27
N SER A 22 2.07 -14.22 0.43
CA SER A 22 2.34 -12.82 0.73
C SER A 22 3.83 -12.49 0.68
N ASN A 23 4.13 -11.21 0.50
CA ASN A 23 5.50 -10.67 0.49
C ASN A 23 5.95 -10.16 1.87
N VAL A 24 5.25 -10.55 2.93
CA VAL A 24 5.62 -10.15 4.30
C VAL A 24 6.92 -10.85 4.70
N TRP A 25 7.91 -10.07 5.05
CA TRP A 25 9.19 -10.60 5.52
C TRP A 25 9.11 -10.99 7.00
N HIS A 26 8.83 -12.24 7.27
CA HIS A 26 8.68 -12.77 8.63
C HIS A 26 9.97 -12.77 9.45
N GLY A 27 11.14 -12.68 8.82
CA GLY A 27 12.45 -12.59 9.48
C GLY A 27 12.90 -11.18 9.86
N ALA A 28 12.03 -10.17 9.68
CA ALA A 28 12.38 -8.78 9.99
C ALA A 28 12.59 -8.58 11.49
N ASP A 29 13.73 -8.00 11.87
CA ASP A 29 13.95 -7.53 13.25
C ASP A 29 13.25 -6.19 13.46
N LEU A 30 12.10 -6.23 14.11
CA LEU A 30 11.29 -5.04 14.37
C LEU A 30 11.57 -4.36 15.73
N ARG A 31 12.61 -4.76 16.46
CA ARG A 31 12.90 -4.21 17.80
C ARG A 31 13.10 -2.70 17.78
N THR A 32 13.99 -2.23 16.93
CA THR A 32 14.28 -0.78 16.79
C THR A 32 13.04 0.02 16.35
N LEU A 33 12.27 -0.52 15.40
CA LEU A 33 11.03 0.12 14.96
C LEU A 33 10.02 0.22 16.11
N ARG A 34 9.84 -0.87 16.86
CA ARG A 34 8.92 -0.90 18.02
C ARG A 34 9.31 0.09 19.11
N GLU A 35 10.60 0.18 19.42
CA GLU A 35 11.12 1.14 20.40
C GLU A 35 10.87 2.58 19.94
N HIS A 36 11.14 2.86 18.67
CA HIS A 36 10.86 4.18 18.09
C HIS A 36 9.37 4.53 18.16
N LEU A 37 8.48 3.63 17.76
CA LEU A 37 7.03 3.83 17.81
C LEU A 37 6.55 4.05 19.26
N ASN A 38 7.04 3.27 20.22
CA ASN A 38 6.71 3.46 21.63
C ASN A 38 7.08 4.86 22.12
N GLY A 39 8.23 5.38 21.71
CA GLY A 39 8.65 6.75 22.03
C GLY A 39 7.80 7.86 21.36
N LYS A 40 6.98 7.49 20.38
CA LYS A 40 6.13 8.41 19.61
C LYS A 40 4.64 8.35 19.99
N PHE A 41 4.26 7.55 20.96
CA PHE A 41 2.85 7.39 21.34
C PHE A 41 2.15 8.72 21.72
N CYS A 42 2.89 9.69 22.24
CA CYS A 42 2.33 11.01 22.54
C CYS A 42 1.83 11.78 21.31
N GLU A 43 2.35 11.45 20.13
CA GLU A 43 1.91 12.08 18.87
C GLU A 43 0.49 11.67 18.47
N LEU A 44 -0.03 10.53 18.99
CA LEU A 44 -1.39 10.06 18.72
C LEU A 44 -2.48 11.01 19.25
N THR A 45 -2.12 11.95 20.11
CA THR A 45 -3.05 12.97 20.63
C THR A 45 -3.22 14.17 19.69
N ARG A 46 -2.53 14.17 18.56
CA ARG A 46 -2.54 15.25 17.58
C ARG A 46 -3.04 14.78 16.24
N TYR A 47 -3.65 15.67 15.48
CA TYR A 47 -3.93 15.38 14.07
C TYR A 47 -2.62 15.25 13.30
N PRO A 48 -2.53 14.28 12.38
CA PRO A 48 -1.40 14.19 11.47
C PRO A 48 -1.38 15.39 10.52
N GLU A 49 -0.21 15.67 9.98
CA GLU A 49 -0.01 16.68 8.94
C GLU A 49 -0.86 16.31 7.70
N PRO A 50 -1.80 17.17 7.24
CA PRO A 50 -2.81 16.77 6.25
C PRO A 50 -2.26 16.29 4.90
N ASP A 51 -1.13 16.88 4.46
CA ASP A 51 -0.49 16.60 3.17
C ASP A 51 0.82 15.82 3.31
N ALA A 52 1.18 15.42 4.53
CA ALA A 52 2.43 14.73 4.86
C ALA A 52 3.70 15.47 4.34
N SER A 53 3.69 16.81 4.33
CA SER A 53 4.78 17.62 3.80
C SER A 53 6.14 17.31 4.40
N SER A 54 6.23 17.03 5.71
CA SER A 54 7.50 16.68 6.35
C SER A 54 8.04 15.36 5.81
N LEU A 55 7.20 14.36 5.61
CA LEU A 55 7.59 13.08 5.02
C LEU A 55 7.96 13.24 3.54
N LYS A 56 7.15 13.97 2.77
CA LYS A 56 7.45 14.26 1.36
C LYS A 56 8.82 14.91 1.20
N ARG A 57 9.18 15.87 2.07
CA ARG A 57 10.47 16.54 2.03
C ARG A 57 11.64 15.59 2.26
N LEU A 58 11.48 14.63 3.18
CA LEU A 58 12.49 13.60 3.42
C LEU A 58 12.62 12.66 2.23
N LEU A 59 11.50 12.19 1.69
CA LEU A 59 11.47 11.29 0.53
C LEU A 59 12.03 11.98 -0.72
N ALA A 60 11.66 13.25 -0.97
CA ALA A 60 12.16 14.03 -2.09
C ALA A 60 13.71 14.12 -2.08
N ARG A 61 14.30 14.34 -0.92
CA ARG A 61 15.76 14.34 -0.75
C ARG A 61 16.36 12.94 -0.93
N CYS A 62 15.70 11.91 -0.41
CA CYS A 62 16.19 10.54 -0.47
C CYS A 62 16.20 9.97 -1.89
N TYR A 63 15.17 10.31 -2.67
CA TYR A 63 14.97 9.80 -4.03
C TYR A 63 15.33 10.81 -5.12
N GLU A 64 15.83 12.00 -4.76
CA GLU A 64 16.23 13.07 -5.69
C GLU A 64 15.09 13.46 -6.66
N VAL A 65 13.87 13.59 -6.13
CA VAL A 65 12.68 13.99 -6.87
C VAL A 65 12.04 15.24 -6.26
N GLU A 66 11.25 15.97 -7.03
CA GLU A 66 10.49 17.11 -6.53
C GLU A 66 9.33 16.64 -5.61
N MET A 67 9.03 17.43 -4.58
CA MET A 67 7.93 17.12 -3.64
C MET A 67 6.58 16.95 -4.34
N ASP A 68 6.34 17.70 -5.41
CA ASP A 68 5.09 17.67 -6.18
C ASP A 68 4.92 16.37 -6.97
N ASN A 69 5.98 15.61 -7.15
CA ASN A 69 5.97 14.29 -7.77
C ASN A 69 5.71 13.15 -6.77
N LEU A 70 5.45 13.49 -5.50
CA LEU A 70 5.23 12.53 -4.44
C LEU A 70 3.81 12.63 -3.90
N VAL A 71 3.16 11.47 -3.77
CA VAL A 71 1.89 11.31 -3.06
C VAL A 71 2.09 10.30 -1.94
N VAL A 72 1.79 10.70 -0.71
CA VAL A 72 1.82 9.80 0.45
C VAL A 72 0.42 9.23 0.66
N THR A 73 0.32 7.93 0.72
CA THR A 73 -0.95 7.21 0.88
C THR A 73 -0.87 6.21 2.03
N ASN A 74 -2.03 5.81 2.54
CA ASN A 74 -2.11 4.73 3.52
C ASN A 74 -2.01 3.37 2.80
N GLY A 75 -0.77 2.98 2.50
CA GLY A 75 -0.45 1.80 1.71
C GLY A 75 -0.61 2.01 0.19
N SER A 76 -0.03 1.08 -0.59
CA SER A 76 -0.02 1.14 -2.05
C SER A 76 -1.41 0.97 -2.68
N ILE A 77 -2.32 0.25 -2.02
CA ILE A 77 -3.70 0.04 -2.50
C ILE A 77 -4.37 1.39 -2.75
N THR A 78 -4.32 2.31 -1.78
CA THR A 78 -4.89 3.65 -1.95
C THR A 78 -4.32 4.36 -3.18
N ALA A 79 -3.01 4.23 -3.44
CA ALA A 79 -2.39 4.83 -4.62
C ALA A 79 -2.95 4.24 -5.93
N PHE A 80 -3.20 2.92 -5.99
CA PHE A 80 -3.81 2.30 -7.19
C PHE A 80 -5.21 2.82 -7.47
N TYR A 81 -6.03 2.97 -6.44
CA TYR A 81 -7.37 3.53 -6.58
C TYR A 81 -7.35 5.00 -7.01
N LEU A 82 -6.44 5.82 -6.47
CA LEU A 82 -6.26 7.21 -6.89
C LEU A 82 -5.81 7.32 -8.35
N LEU A 83 -4.90 6.46 -8.79
CA LEU A 83 -4.48 6.39 -10.18
C LEU A 83 -5.63 6.01 -11.09
N ALA A 84 -6.36 4.95 -10.78
CA ALA A 84 -7.52 4.53 -11.57
C ALA A 84 -8.61 5.61 -11.61
N GLN A 85 -8.83 6.32 -10.50
CA GLN A 85 -9.76 7.44 -10.45
C GLN A 85 -9.35 8.60 -11.36
N THR A 86 -8.02 8.90 -11.38
CA THR A 86 -7.48 10.00 -12.20
C THR A 86 -7.70 9.75 -13.69
N TRP A 87 -7.60 8.51 -14.15
CA TRP A 87 -7.84 8.11 -15.53
C TRP A 87 -9.17 7.36 -15.70
N LYS A 88 -10.21 7.77 -15.00
CA LYS A 88 -11.53 7.16 -15.08
C LYS A 88 -11.97 6.91 -16.53
N GLY A 89 -12.42 5.69 -16.82
CA GLY A 89 -12.90 5.28 -18.13
C GLY A 89 -11.81 5.02 -19.18
N ALA A 90 -10.55 4.97 -18.77
CA ALA A 90 -9.43 4.66 -19.67
C ALA A 90 -9.39 3.19 -20.07
N LYS A 91 -8.52 2.86 -21.03
CA LYS A 91 -8.11 1.47 -21.32
C LYS A 91 -6.87 1.13 -20.50
N SER A 92 -6.89 -0.01 -19.83
CA SER A 92 -5.80 -0.44 -18.96
C SER A 92 -5.39 -1.87 -19.28
N ALA A 93 -4.09 -2.07 -19.52
CA ALA A 93 -3.51 -3.39 -19.67
C ALA A 93 -2.87 -3.82 -18.34
N ILE A 94 -3.23 -5.01 -17.87
CA ILE A 94 -2.72 -5.57 -16.60
C ILE A 94 -2.05 -6.90 -16.88
N ALA A 95 -0.74 -6.96 -16.60
CA ALA A 95 0.00 -8.22 -16.71
C ALA A 95 -0.41 -9.18 -15.60
N VAL A 96 -0.84 -10.37 -15.95
CA VAL A 96 -1.24 -11.42 -15.01
C VAL A 96 -0.30 -12.63 -15.08
N PRO A 97 -0.07 -13.33 -13.94
CA PRO A 97 -0.67 -13.11 -12.63
C PRO A 97 -0.06 -11.92 -11.90
N SER A 98 -0.90 -11.11 -11.27
CA SER A 98 -0.48 -9.94 -10.47
C SER A 98 -1.43 -9.70 -9.28
N PHE A 99 -1.22 -8.61 -8.55
CA PHE A 99 -2.05 -8.26 -7.41
C PHE A 99 -3.47 -7.86 -7.86
N ALA A 100 -4.49 -8.50 -7.29
CA ALA A 100 -5.89 -8.34 -7.71
C ALA A 100 -6.40 -6.89 -7.64
N GLU A 101 -5.87 -6.09 -6.73
CA GLU A 101 -6.29 -4.70 -6.55
C GLU A 101 -6.02 -3.80 -7.77
N TYR A 102 -5.10 -4.16 -8.65
CA TYR A 102 -4.92 -3.42 -9.91
C TYR A 102 -6.17 -3.49 -10.77
N GLU A 103 -6.71 -4.70 -10.94
CA GLU A 103 -7.90 -4.91 -11.73
C GLU A 103 -9.15 -4.35 -11.03
N ASP A 104 -9.28 -4.57 -9.73
CA ASP A 104 -10.41 -4.10 -8.93
C ASP A 104 -10.50 -2.55 -8.96
N ALA A 105 -9.39 -1.85 -8.81
CA ALA A 105 -9.32 -0.40 -8.92
C ALA A 105 -9.74 0.08 -10.32
N CYS A 106 -9.20 -0.53 -11.37
CA CYS A 106 -9.54 -0.18 -12.75
C CYS A 106 -11.03 -0.39 -13.04
N ARG A 107 -11.58 -1.55 -12.67
CA ARG A 107 -12.99 -1.88 -12.88
C ARG A 107 -13.93 -0.95 -12.12
N LEU A 108 -13.58 -0.59 -10.88
CA LEU A 108 -14.37 0.33 -10.06
C LEU A 108 -14.56 1.70 -10.75
N TYR A 109 -13.52 2.18 -11.42
CA TYR A 109 -13.56 3.46 -12.13
C TYR A 109 -13.88 3.34 -13.63
N GLY A 110 -14.41 2.19 -14.05
CA GLY A 110 -14.97 1.99 -15.38
C GLY A 110 -13.93 1.87 -16.49
N HIS A 111 -12.72 1.42 -16.17
CA HIS A 111 -11.73 1.14 -17.21
C HIS A 111 -12.10 -0.09 -18.02
N GLU A 112 -11.79 -0.06 -19.31
CA GLU A 112 -11.72 -1.25 -20.16
C GLU A 112 -10.39 -1.96 -19.86
N VAL A 113 -10.47 -3.12 -19.19
CA VAL A 113 -9.28 -3.90 -18.77
C VAL A 113 -9.01 -5.02 -19.76
N CYS A 114 -7.77 -5.13 -20.21
CA CYS A 114 -7.27 -6.21 -21.08
C CYS A 114 -5.99 -6.87 -20.54
#